data_14399470c0b2eb4a90b80a68e4f28b84
#
_entry.id   14399470c0b2eb4a90b80a68e4f28b84
#
_cell.length_a   1.000
_cell.length_b   1.000
_cell.length_c   1.000
_cell.angle_alpha   90.00
_cell.angle_beta   90.00
_cell.angle_gamma   90.00
#
_symmetry.space_group_name_H-M   'P 1'
#
loop_
_entity.id
_entity.type
_entity.pdbx_description
1 polymer ?
#
loop_
_entity_poly.entity_id
_entity_poly.type
_entity_poly.pdbx_seq_one_letter_code
_entity_poly.pdbx_strand_id
1 'polypeptide(L)'
;MKAEEIKNTRIRLGYSQQEFASLLGVSFATVNRWENGKAKPQKDRLNRIRKLLNEKQPTEDPFFFESQSLIPRLDFEGDPEALKLVVDAYRLQNGHLFNKAYGLELSRVVPLPHQRIAVYEHMIPQNPLRFFLADDAGAGKTITTGLYIREMVNRGRLSRILICCPAGLTWNWRRELRYFFDLDFTILRGMEFIRDNSMSLQDKCFIILSVDTAATEAVKE
;
A
#
# COMPACT_ATOMS: atom_id res chain seq x y z
N MET A 1 -3.77 -10.45 -46.25
CA MET A 1 -3.39 -9.54 -45.16
C MET A 1 -2.70 -8.31 -45.72
N LYS A 2 -3.15 -7.15 -45.37
CA LYS A 2 -2.49 -5.86 -45.68
C LYS A 2 -1.24 -5.68 -44.78
N ALA A 3 -0.33 -4.81 -45.15
CA ALA A 3 0.90 -4.56 -44.38
C ALA A 3 0.61 -4.20 -42.91
N GLU A 4 -0.37 -3.35 -42.70
CA GLU A 4 -0.79 -2.89 -41.39
C GLU A 4 -1.40 -4.03 -40.54
N GLU A 5 -2.12 -4.95 -41.15
CA GLU A 5 -2.66 -6.13 -40.47
C GLU A 5 -1.55 -7.08 -39.98
N ILE A 6 -0.46 -7.21 -40.75
CA ILE A 6 0.70 -8.02 -40.33
C ILE A 6 1.39 -7.42 -39.12
N LYS A 7 1.60 -6.10 -39.15
CA LYS A 7 2.19 -5.33 -38.05
C LYS A 7 1.34 -5.44 -36.79
N ASN A 8 0.04 -5.20 -36.89
CA ASN A 8 -0.90 -5.28 -35.78
C ASN A 8 -0.98 -6.70 -35.20
N THR A 9 -0.93 -7.74 -36.06
CA THR A 9 -0.88 -9.12 -35.62
C THR A 9 0.37 -9.43 -34.81
N ARG A 10 1.55 -9.00 -35.27
CA ARG A 10 2.78 -9.17 -34.51
C ARG A 10 2.74 -8.49 -33.16
N ILE A 11 2.29 -7.23 -33.12
CA ILE A 11 2.16 -6.46 -31.88
C ILE A 11 1.18 -7.13 -30.93
N ARG A 12 0.01 -7.58 -31.42
CA ARG A 12 -0.98 -8.31 -30.64
C ARG A 12 -0.46 -9.62 -30.06
N LEU A 13 0.44 -10.29 -30.76
CA LEU A 13 1.11 -11.50 -30.28
C LEU A 13 2.29 -11.23 -29.34
N GLY A 14 2.66 -9.95 -29.12
CA GLY A 14 3.72 -9.53 -28.18
C GLY A 14 5.14 -9.76 -28.71
N TYR A 15 5.34 -9.91 -30.01
CA TYR A 15 6.67 -10.17 -30.58
C TYR A 15 7.35 -8.91 -31.13
N SER A 16 8.66 -8.77 -30.91
CA SER A 16 9.50 -7.88 -31.69
C SER A 16 9.57 -8.34 -33.16
N GLN A 17 9.97 -7.46 -34.08
CA GLN A 17 10.15 -7.85 -35.49
C GLN A 17 11.18 -8.98 -35.67
N GLN A 18 12.18 -9.02 -34.79
CA GLN A 18 13.25 -10.02 -34.83
C GLN A 18 12.77 -11.40 -34.34
N GLU A 19 12.02 -11.45 -33.28
CA GLU A 19 11.39 -12.67 -32.74
C GLU A 19 10.35 -13.21 -33.73
N PHE A 20 9.53 -12.31 -34.29
CA PHE A 20 8.52 -12.70 -35.28
C PHE A 20 9.15 -13.26 -36.57
N ALA A 21 10.28 -12.69 -36.99
CA ALA A 21 11.05 -13.20 -38.12
C ALA A 21 11.60 -14.61 -37.84
N SER A 22 12.20 -14.83 -36.67
CA SER A 22 12.71 -16.13 -36.24
C SER A 22 11.59 -17.19 -36.19
N LEU A 23 10.43 -16.81 -35.63
CA LEU A 23 9.27 -17.72 -35.50
C LEU A 23 8.69 -18.14 -36.86
N LEU A 24 8.73 -17.24 -37.85
CA LEU A 24 8.27 -17.52 -39.21
C LEU A 24 9.35 -18.14 -40.10
N GLY A 25 10.59 -18.25 -39.61
CA GLY A 25 11.73 -18.73 -40.36
C GLY A 25 12.10 -17.83 -41.56
N VAL A 26 12.12 -16.51 -41.33
CA VAL A 26 12.49 -15.50 -42.32
C VAL A 26 13.47 -14.51 -41.72
N SER A 27 14.13 -13.68 -42.54
CA SER A 27 14.99 -12.61 -42.01
C SER A 27 14.19 -11.42 -41.46
N PHE A 28 14.76 -10.70 -40.53
CA PHE A 28 14.22 -9.43 -40.04
C PHE A 28 13.87 -8.45 -41.18
N ALA A 29 14.77 -8.33 -42.17
CA ALA A 29 14.56 -7.49 -43.34
C ALA A 29 13.29 -7.87 -44.11
N THR A 30 12.94 -9.16 -44.15
CA THR A 30 11.73 -9.67 -44.81
C THR A 30 10.47 -9.22 -44.07
N VAL A 31 10.42 -9.34 -42.73
CA VAL A 31 9.30 -8.87 -41.92
C VAL A 31 9.15 -7.35 -42.03
N ASN A 32 10.23 -6.60 -41.96
CA ASN A 32 10.23 -5.16 -42.15
C ASN A 32 9.66 -4.74 -43.52
N ARG A 33 10.00 -5.45 -44.58
CA ARG A 33 9.45 -5.19 -45.93
C ARG A 33 7.96 -5.48 -46.02
N TRP A 34 7.48 -6.51 -45.33
CA TRP A 34 6.05 -6.84 -45.26
C TRP A 34 5.26 -5.77 -44.53
N GLU A 35 5.74 -5.33 -43.36
CA GLU A 35 5.08 -4.31 -42.53
C GLU A 35 5.08 -2.90 -43.15
N ASN A 36 6.07 -2.65 -44.01
CA ASN A 36 6.14 -1.37 -44.75
C ASN A 36 5.49 -1.48 -46.18
N GLY A 37 4.81 -2.57 -46.48
CA GLY A 37 4.09 -2.73 -47.73
C GLY A 37 4.97 -2.95 -48.98
N LYS A 38 6.31 -3.09 -48.79
CA LYS A 38 7.28 -3.27 -49.90
C LYS A 38 7.33 -4.68 -50.45
N ALA A 39 6.75 -5.64 -49.75
CA ALA A 39 6.62 -7.03 -50.18
C ALA A 39 5.38 -7.66 -49.56
N LYS A 40 4.88 -8.75 -50.19
CA LYS A 40 3.76 -9.55 -49.60
C LYS A 40 4.30 -10.92 -49.15
N PRO A 41 3.84 -11.42 -47.98
CA PRO A 41 4.19 -12.77 -47.55
C PRO A 41 3.64 -13.81 -48.49
N GLN A 42 4.37 -14.90 -48.69
CA GLN A 42 3.91 -16.08 -49.43
C GLN A 42 2.77 -16.77 -48.66
N LYS A 43 1.96 -17.57 -49.38
CA LYS A 43 0.75 -18.21 -48.87
C LYS A 43 1.00 -19.08 -47.63
N ASP A 44 2.12 -19.80 -47.61
CA ASP A 44 2.54 -20.62 -46.47
C ASP A 44 2.86 -19.81 -45.23
N ARG A 45 3.49 -18.66 -45.38
CA ARG A 45 3.80 -17.77 -44.28
C ARG A 45 2.56 -17.09 -43.73
N LEU A 46 1.60 -16.73 -44.57
CA LEU A 46 0.29 -16.23 -44.18
C LEU A 46 -0.49 -17.25 -43.35
N ASN A 47 -0.48 -18.50 -43.77
CA ASN A 47 -1.13 -19.60 -43.04
C ASN A 47 -0.49 -19.81 -41.67
N ARG A 48 0.84 -19.71 -41.57
CA ARG A 48 1.55 -19.80 -40.30
C ARG A 48 1.24 -18.67 -39.36
N ILE A 49 1.11 -17.41 -39.86
CA ILE A 49 0.66 -16.25 -39.09
C ILE A 49 -0.76 -16.45 -38.55
N ARG A 50 -1.68 -16.97 -39.39
CA ARG A 50 -3.06 -17.27 -38.97
C ARG A 50 -3.11 -18.40 -37.93
N LYS A 51 -2.26 -19.42 -38.05
CA LYS A 51 -2.18 -20.48 -37.06
C LYS A 51 -1.72 -19.98 -35.69
N LEU A 52 -0.72 -19.12 -35.68
CA LEU A 52 -0.25 -18.46 -34.45
C LEU A 52 -1.32 -17.58 -33.77
N LEU A 53 -2.20 -16.96 -34.56
CA LEU A 53 -3.36 -16.21 -34.02
C LEU A 53 -4.38 -17.12 -33.34
N ASN A 54 -4.61 -18.31 -33.90
CA ASN A 54 -5.58 -19.27 -33.39
C ASN A 54 -5.03 -20.07 -32.19
N GLU A 55 -3.72 -20.35 -32.17
CA GLU A 55 -3.07 -21.06 -31.05
C GLU A 55 -2.90 -20.20 -29.80
N LYS A 56 -2.88 -18.87 -29.94
CA LYS A 56 -2.87 -17.92 -28.86
C LYS A 56 -4.23 -17.24 -28.64
N GLN A 57 -5.35 -17.98 -28.77
CA GLN A 57 -6.58 -17.52 -28.13
C GLN A 57 -6.38 -17.65 -26.61
N PRO A 58 -6.57 -16.57 -25.83
CA PRO A 58 -6.46 -16.70 -24.40
C PRO A 58 -7.52 -17.68 -23.92
N THR A 59 -7.11 -18.75 -23.24
CA THR A 59 -7.96 -19.39 -22.25
C THR A 59 -8.44 -18.26 -21.34
N GLU A 60 -9.75 -18.13 -21.19
CA GLU A 60 -10.39 -17.19 -20.29
C GLU A 60 -9.89 -17.51 -18.87
N ASP A 61 -8.76 -16.91 -18.51
CA ASP A 61 -8.29 -16.87 -17.15
C ASP A 61 -9.03 -15.69 -16.51
N PRO A 62 -9.95 -15.89 -15.55
CA PRO A 62 -10.77 -14.82 -14.98
C PRO A 62 -9.95 -13.76 -14.23
N PHE A 63 -8.62 -13.93 -14.16
CA PHE A 63 -7.66 -12.98 -13.59
C PHE A 63 -6.79 -12.25 -14.61
N PHE A 64 -7.03 -12.44 -15.91
CA PHE A 64 -6.40 -11.57 -16.90
C PHE A 64 -7.14 -10.23 -16.92
N PHE A 65 -6.78 -9.36 -15.99
CA PHE A 65 -6.91 -7.93 -16.26
C PHE A 65 -6.14 -7.68 -17.56
N GLU A 66 -6.87 -7.33 -18.62
CA GLU A 66 -6.32 -6.71 -19.80
C GLU A 66 -5.37 -5.61 -19.31
N SER A 67 -4.08 -5.87 -19.28
CA SER A 67 -3.08 -4.82 -19.16
C SER A 67 -3.09 -4.07 -20.50
N GLN A 68 -4.18 -3.37 -20.75
CA GLN A 68 -4.12 -2.15 -21.52
C GLN A 68 -2.98 -1.41 -20.85
N SER A 69 -1.96 -1.11 -21.62
CA SER A 69 -0.79 -0.37 -21.18
C SER A 69 -1.27 0.81 -20.33
N LEU A 70 -1.25 0.63 -19.00
CA LEU A 70 -1.51 1.67 -18.00
C LEU A 70 -0.28 2.62 -17.92
N ILE A 71 0.40 2.80 -19.02
CA ILE A 71 1.17 4.01 -19.22
C ILE A 71 0.13 5.01 -19.72
N PRO A 72 -0.43 5.86 -18.86
CA PRO A 72 -1.31 6.92 -19.33
C PRO A 72 -0.49 7.67 -20.39
N ARG A 73 -1.02 7.75 -21.61
CA ARG A 73 -0.45 8.69 -22.58
C ARG A 73 -0.49 10.03 -21.88
N LEU A 74 0.67 10.62 -21.64
CA LEU A 74 0.77 11.98 -21.15
C LEU A 74 0.24 12.86 -22.27
N ASP A 75 -1.07 13.02 -22.33
CA ASP A 75 -1.74 13.86 -23.33
C ASP A 75 -1.73 15.35 -22.92
N PHE A 76 -1.41 15.62 -21.64
CA PHE A 76 -1.42 16.96 -21.03
C PHE A 76 -2.79 17.69 -21.16
N GLU A 77 -3.87 16.97 -21.52
CA GLU A 77 -5.22 17.49 -21.65
C GLU A 77 -6.03 17.38 -20.34
N GLY A 78 -5.44 16.76 -19.31
CA GLY A 78 -6.05 16.60 -17.98
C GLY A 78 -6.23 17.95 -17.27
N ASP A 79 -7.27 18.00 -16.40
CA ASP A 79 -7.49 19.14 -15.52
C ASP A 79 -6.29 19.35 -14.59
N PRO A 80 -5.59 20.50 -14.65
CA PRO A 80 -4.41 20.77 -13.84
C PRO A 80 -4.73 20.85 -12.33
N GLU A 81 -5.97 21.22 -11.95
CA GLU A 81 -6.38 21.24 -10.55
C GLU A 81 -6.58 19.81 -10.02
N ALA A 82 -7.17 18.92 -10.80
CA ALA A 82 -7.28 17.51 -10.45
C ALA A 82 -5.90 16.85 -10.32
N LEU A 83 -4.96 17.14 -11.24
CA LEU A 83 -3.60 16.65 -11.15
C LEU A 83 -2.90 17.14 -9.88
N LYS A 84 -3.05 18.43 -9.55
CA LYS A 84 -2.51 19.00 -8.31
C LYS A 84 -3.03 18.28 -7.08
N LEU A 85 -4.36 18.04 -7.01
CA LEU A 85 -4.98 17.30 -5.90
C LEU A 85 -4.41 15.89 -5.76
N VAL A 86 -4.21 15.17 -6.88
CA VAL A 86 -3.62 13.83 -6.86
C VAL A 86 -2.18 13.87 -6.35
N VAL A 87 -1.38 14.83 -6.83
CA VAL A 87 0.01 15.00 -6.37
C VAL A 87 0.07 15.36 -4.89
N ASP A 88 -0.80 16.26 -4.42
CA ASP A 88 -0.85 16.67 -3.02
C ASP A 88 -1.34 15.51 -2.13
N ALA A 89 -2.34 14.74 -2.57
CA ALA A 89 -2.77 13.53 -1.88
C ALA A 89 -1.65 12.49 -1.78
N TYR A 90 -0.90 12.28 -2.87
CA TYR A 90 0.25 11.37 -2.88
C TYR A 90 1.36 11.84 -1.94
N ARG A 91 1.66 13.15 -1.91
CA ARG A 91 2.63 13.73 -0.97
C ARG A 91 2.21 13.55 0.48
N LEU A 92 0.93 13.78 0.80
CA LEU A 92 0.40 13.56 2.13
C LEU A 92 0.46 12.08 2.54
N GLN A 93 0.08 11.17 1.66
CA GLN A 93 0.14 9.74 1.92
C GLN A 93 1.57 9.24 2.13
N ASN A 94 2.52 9.77 1.38
CA ASN A 94 3.92 9.33 1.38
C ASN A 94 4.86 10.29 2.11
N GLY A 95 4.33 11.26 2.87
CA GLY A 95 5.11 12.28 3.57
C GLY A 95 6.21 11.70 4.47
N HIS A 96 5.96 10.54 5.07
CA HIS A 96 6.93 9.82 5.91
C HIS A 96 8.19 9.35 5.17
N LEU A 97 8.16 9.23 3.82
CA LEU A 97 9.33 8.87 3.02
C LEU A 97 10.31 10.05 2.89
N PHE A 98 9.80 11.28 2.91
CA PHE A 98 10.58 12.50 2.74
C PHE A 98 10.91 13.17 4.08
N ASN A 99 10.06 12.99 5.08
CA ASN A 99 10.23 13.57 6.41
C ASN A 99 10.23 12.48 7.49
N LYS A 100 11.37 12.30 8.14
CA LYS A 100 11.52 11.31 9.22
C LYS A 100 10.62 11.58 10.42
N ALA A 101 10.19 12.81 10.62
CA ALA A 101 9.35 13.26 11.71
C ALA A 101 7.92 13.65 11.25
N TYR A 102 7.42 12.98 10.22
CA TYR A 102 6.13 13.31 9.60
C TYR A 102 4.94 13.17 10.56
N GLY A 103 4.95 12.15 11.43
CA GLY A 103 3.92 11.99 12.45
C GLY A 103 3.90 13.14 13.47
N LEU A 104 5.05 13.75 13.74
CA LEU A 104 5.14 14.93 14.58
C LEU A 104 4.44 16.15 13.95
N GLU A 105 4.65 16.39 12.65
CA GLU A 105 3.98 17.49 11.94
C GLU A 105 2.46 17.35 11.90
N LEU A 106 1.97 16.12 11.90
CA LEU A 106 0.53 15.83 11.97
C LEU A 106 -0.03 15.82 13.40
N SER A 107 0.82 16.02 14.41
CA SER A 107 0.43 16.01 15.81
C SER A 107 0.20 17.42 16.33
N ARG A 108 -0.69 17.56 17.35
CA ARG A 108 -0.94 18.84 18.01
C ARG A 108 -0.04 19.05 19.23
N VAL A 109 1.11 18.42 19.26
CA VAL A 109 2.04 18.47 20.39
C VAL A 109 3.42 18.90 19.92
N VAL A 110 4.08 19.72 20.74
CA VAL A 110 5.51 19.99 20.58
C VAL A 110 6.25 19.12 21.59
N PRO A 111 6.85 17.99 21.16
CA PRO A 111 7.50 17.09 22.09
C PRO A 111 8.80 17.68 22.61
N LEU A 112 9.12 17.30 23.83
CA LEU A 112 10.38 17.68 24.47
C LEU A 112 11.56 16.95 23.79
N PRO A 113 12.79 17.49 23.87
CA PRO A 113 13.97 16.89 23.22
C PRO A 113 14.17 15.41 23.56
N HIS A 114 14.04 15.02 24.83
CA HIS A 114 14.19 13.62 25.24
C HIS A 114 13.15 12.69 24.60
N GLN A 115 11.91 13.16 24.45
CA GLN A 115 10.83 12.39 23.78
C GLN A 115 11.13 12.15 22.30
N ARG A 116 11.66 13.19 21.62
CA ARG A 116 12.09 13.06 20.21
C ARG A 116 13.24 12.07 20.05
N ILE A 117 14.27 12.18 20.91
CA ILE A 117 15.41 11.26 20.91
C ILE A 117 14.92 9.82 21.15
N ALA A 118 14.08 9.61 22.18
CA ALA A 118 13.54 8.29 22.48
C ALA A 118 12.82 7.68 21.27
N VAL A 119 11.95 8.43 20.60
CA VAL A 119 11.16 7.91 19.48
C VAL A 119 11.99 7.72 18.22
N TYR A 120 12.71 8.76 17.76
CA TYR A 120 13.34 8.76 16.45
C TYR A 120 14.71 8.06 16.40
N GLU A 121 15.46 8.11 17.50
CA GLU A 121 16.80 7.52 17.55
C GLU A 121 16.81 6.11 18.16
N HIS A 122 15.87 5.82 19.07
CA HIS A 122 15.88 4.54 19.78
C HIS A 122 14.71 3.61 19.46
N MET A 123 13.46 4.12 19.34
CA MET A 123 12.31 3.25 19.16
C MET A 123 12.07 2.88 17.69
N ILE A 124 12.04 3.86 16.78
CA ILE A 124 11.74 3.63 15.35
C ILE A 124 12.76 2.71 14.64
N PRO A 125 14.07 2.77 14.92
CA PRO A 125 15.05 1.89 14.29
C PRO A 125 14.94 0.42 14.70
N GLN A 126 14.28 0.11 15.85
CA GLN A 126 14.16 -1.25 16.34
C GLN A 126 13.06 -2.03 15.59
N ASN A 127 13.37 -3.26 15.19
CA ASN A 127 12.40 -4.18 14.61
C ASN A 127 12.74 -5.63 15.00
N PRO A 128 11.94 -6.33 15.82
CA PRO A 128 10.73 -5.84 16.53
C PRO A 128 11.06 -4.86 17.65
N LEU A 129 10.14 -3.91 17.92
CA LEU A 129 10.30 -3.00 19.04
C LEU A 129 10.10 -3.72 20.37
N ARG A 130 11.15 -3.65 21.23
CA ARG A 130 11.07 -3.98 22.65
C ARG A 130 11.79 -2.90 23.42
N PHE A 131 11.01 -1.93 23.93
CA PHE A 131 11.56 -0.75 24.54
C PHE A 131 10.96 -0.51 25.93
N PHE A 132 11.79 -0.19 26.88
CA PHE A 132 11.39 0.18 28.24
C PHE A 132 11.60 1.66 28.46
N LEU A 133 10.50 2.41 28.61
CA LEU A 133 10.52 3.86 28.86
C LEU A 133 10.49 4.11 30.37
N ALA A 134 11.66 4.36 30.94
CA ALA A 134 11.88 4.53 32.38
C ALA A 134 11.91 6.01 32.83
N ASP A 135 11.11 6.85 32.23
CA ASP A 135 11.02 8.26 32.58
C ASP A 135 10.27 8.45 33.91
N ASP A 136 10.54 9.56 34.58
CA ASP A 136 9.84 9.96 35.81
C ASP A 136 8.34 10.17 35.62
N ALA A 137 7.60 10.16 36.71
CA ALA A 137 6.19 10.52 36.70
C ALA A 137 6.03 11.97 36.20
N GLY A 138 5.14 12.17 35.21
CA GLY A 138 4.93 13.51 34.63
C GLY A 138 5.86 13.85 33.45
N ALA A 139 6.88 13.04 33.11
CA ALA A 139 7.76 13.29 31.98
C ALA A 139 7.09 13.10 30.59
N GLY A 140 5.78 12.84 30.55
CA GLY A 140 5.01 12.73 29.33
C GLY A 140 5.16 11.40 28.60
N LYS A 141 5.26 10.28 29.33
CA LYS A 141 5.32 8.92 28.74
C LYS A 141 4.22 8.63 27.72
N THR A 142 2.99 9.09 28.00
CA THR A 142 1.86 8.98 27.06
C THR A 142 2.12 9.74 25.76
N ILE A 143 2.74 10.92 25.85
CA ILE A 143 3.11 11.72 24.67
C ILE A 143 4.18 11.00 23.84
N THR A 144 5.23 10.49 24.50
CA THR A 144 6.29 9.70 23.81
C THR A 144 5.70 8.49 23.10
N THR A 145 4.84 7.74 23.79
CA THR A 145 4.17 6.56 23.22
C THR A 145 3.23 6.94 22.09
N GLY A 146 2.43 7.99 22.27
CA GLY A 146 1.51 8.49 21.23
C GLY A 146 2.24 8.96 19.98
N LEU A 147 3.38 9.63 20.13
CA LEU A 147 4.21 10.05 19.02
C LEU A 147 4.76 8.85 18.24
N TYR A 148 5.26 7.83 18.95
CA TYR A 148 5.69 6.58 18.32
C TYR A 148 4.57 5.88 17.55
N ILE A 149 3.39 5.74 18.18
CA ILE A 149 2.21 5.13 17.54
C ILE A 149 1.83 5.90 16.27
N ARG A 150 1.74 7.23 16.35
CA ARG A 150 1.39 8.08 15.20
C ARG A 150 2.36 7.91 14.04
N GLU A 151 3.67 7.91 14.32
CA GLU A 151 4.69 7.66 13.31
C GLU A 151 4.54 6.29 12.65
N MET A 152 4.33 5.24 13.44
CA MET A 152 4.24 3.87 12.92
C MET A 152 2.95 3.60 12.16
N VAL A 153 1.84 4.24 12.54
CA VAL A 153 0.58 4.21 11.79
C VAL A 153 0.75 4.93 10.45
N ASN A 154 1.35 6.12 10.44
CA ASN A 154 1.59 6.87 9.20
C ASN A 154 2.52 6.14 8.23
N ARG A 155 3.46 5.34 8.75
CA ARG A 155 4.34 4.48 7.95
C ARG A 155 3.69 3.17 7.49
N GLY A 156 2.42 2.95 7.84
CA GLY A 156 1.71 1.70 7.53
C GLY A 156 2.27 0.46 8.23
N ARG A 157 3.08 0.64 9.30
CA ARG A 157 3.72 -0.47 10.03
C ARG A 157 2.86 -1.01 11.17
N LEU A 158 1.92 -0.22 11.67
CA LEU A 158 0.98 -0.62 12.70
C LEU A 158 -0.44 -0.42 12.21
N SER A 159 -1.19 -1.51 12.13
CA SER A 159 -2.62 -1.54 11.79
C SER A 159 -3.49 -1.92 13.00
N ARG A 160 -2.92 -2.60 13.99
CA ARG A 160 -3.61 -3.05 15.20
C ARG A 160 -2.79 -2.73 16.42
N ILE A 161 -3.42 -2.10 17.41
CA ILE A 161 -2.75 -1.60 18.63
C ILE A 161 -3.60 -1.93 19.85
N LEU A 162 -2.99 -2.56 20.83
CA LEU A 162 -3.57 -2.82 22.14
C LEU A 162 -2.78 -2.08 23.21
N ILE A 163 -3.46 -1.23 23.97
CA ILE A 163 -2.90 -0.57 25.14
C ILE A 163 -3.49 -1.18 26.41
N CYS A 164 -2.63 -1.72 27.27
CA CYS A 164 -3.00 -2.24 28.57
C CYS A 164 -2.53 -1.25 29.65
N CYS A 165 -3.45 -0.73 30.44
CA CYS A 165 -3.14 0.25 31.51
C CYS A 165 -4.05 0.03 32.73
N PRO A 166 -3.71 0.63 33.90
CA PRO A 166 -4.64 0.63 35.06
C PRO A 166 -6.00 1.22 34.69
N ALA A 167 -7.09 0.65 35.26
CA ALA A 167 -8.46 1.00 34.90
C ALA A 167 -8.76 2.51 35.01
N GLY A 168 -8.21 3.19 36.01
CA GLY A 168 -8.36 4.64 36.19
C GLY A 168 -7.67 5.50 35.12
N LEU A 169 -6.76 4.93 34.32
CA LEU A 169 -6.01 5.66 33.29
C LEU A 169 -6.56 5.46 31.87
N THR A 170 -7.50 4.54 31.66
CA THR A 170 -8.03 4.21 30.33
C THR A 170 -8.60 5.43 29.61
N TRP A 171 -9.37 6.26 30.30
CA TRP A 171 -9.95 7.48 29.76
C TRP A 171 -8.91 8.57 29.47
N ASN A 172 -7.88 8.69 30.31
CA ASN A 172 -6.79 9.63 30.11
C ASN A 172 -6.01 9.27 28.83
N TRP A 173 -5.65 7.99 28.66
CA TRP A 173 -5.01 7.48 27.45
C TRP A 173 -5.83 7.79 26.20
N ARG A 174 -7.11 7.44 26.20
CA ARG A 174 -7.99 7.71 25.05
C ARG A 174 -8.07 9.20 24.73
N ARG A 175 -8.27 10.04 25.75
CA ARG A 175 -8.40 11.48 25.58
C ARG A 175 -7.12 12.09 25.01
N GLU A 176 -5.95 11.74 25.56
CA GLU A 176 -4.66 12.28 25.13
C GLU A 176 -4.30 11.84 23.72
N LEU A 177 -4.48 10.55 23.38
CA LEU A 177 -4.22 10.03 22.05
C LEU A 177 -5.12 10.68 20.98
N ARG A 178 -6.39 10.89 21.30
CA ARG A 178 -7.31 11.56 20.39
C ARG A 178 -6.98 13.05 20.25
N TYR A 179 -6.73 13.73 21.36
CA TYR A 179 -6.50 15.18 21.34
C TYR A 179 -5.18 15.57 20.68
N PHE A 180 -4.10 14.90 21.03
CA PHE A 180 -2.75 15.26 20.56
C PHE A 180 -2.39 14.61 19.22
N PHE A 181 -2.88 13.42 18.95
CA PHE A 181 -2.41 12.60 17.82
C PHE A 181 -3.51 12.23 16.84
N ASP A 182 -4.75 12.63 17.08
CA ASP A 182 -5.91 12.28 16.26
C ASP A 182 -6.04 10.75 16.05
N LEU A 183 -5.78 9.99 17.13
CA LEU A 183 -5.90 8.54 17.18
C LEU A 183 -7.12 8.16 18.01
N ASP A 184 -8.11 7.53 17.37
CA ASP A 184 -9.34 7.13 18.07
C ASP A 184 -9.25 5.68 18.54
N PHE A 185 -9.16 5.51 19.85
CA PHE A 185 -9.10 4.22 20.52
C PHE A 185 -10.45 3.87 21.16
N THR A 186 -10.85 2.61 21.05
CA THR A 186 -12.01 2.07 21.76
C THR A 186 -11.57 1.52 23.11
N ILE A 187 -12.23 1.95 24.20
CA ILE A 187 -12.03 1.35 25.52
C ILE A 187 -12.96 0.14 25.62
N LEU A 188 -12.40 -1.07 25.80
CA LEU A 188 -13.18 -2.26 26.06
C LEU A 188 -13.24 -2.55 27.58
N ARG A 189 -14.43 -2.79 28.08
CA ARG A 189 -14.71 -3.17 29.48
C ARG A 189 -15.07 -4.65 29.54
N GLY A 190 -14.63 -5.35 30.58
CA GLY A 190 -14.82 -6.79 30.71
C GLY A 190 -16.27 -7.26 30.60
N MET A 191 -17.25 -6.45 31.00
CA MET A 191 -18.67 -6.77 30.90
C MET A 191 -19.22 -6.68 29.45
N GLU A 192 -18.64 -5.85 28.59
CA GLU A 192 -19.04 -5.71 27.18
C GLU A 192 -18.53 -6.89 26.37
N PHE A 193 -17.41 -7.49 26.77
CA PHE A 193 -16.81 -8.66 26.15
C PHE A 193 -17.67 -9.94 26.34
N ILE A 194 -18.29 -10.05 27.52
CA ILE A 194 -19.11 -11.22 27.89
C ILE A 194 -20.52 -11.15 27.29
N ARG A 195 -21.05 -9.94 27.06
CA ARG A 195 -22.41 -9.73 26.55
C ARG A 195 -22.54 -9.76 25.04
N ASP A 196 -21.51 -9.37 24.34
CA ASP A 196 -21.55 -9.16 22.89
C ASP A 196 -20.64 -10.17 22.18
N ASN A 197 -21.13 -11.42 22.10
CA ASN A 197 -20.50 -12.48 21.30
C ASN A 197 -20.34 -12.11 19.80
N SER A 198 -20.89 -10.95 19.37
CA SER A 198 -20.81 -10.43 18.03
C SER A 198 -19.65 -9.43 17.81
N MET A 199 -19.03 -8.93 18.88
CA MET A 199 -17.89 -8.01 18.80
C MET A 199 -16.58 -8.78 18.74
N SER A 200 -16.21 -9.24 17.55
CA SER A 200 -14.88 -9.77 17.31
C SER A 200 -13.82 -8.67 17.57
N LEU A 201 -12.82 -8.97 18.41
CA LEU A 201 -11.60 -8.13 18.54
C LEU A 201 -10.91 -7.89 17.20
N GLN A 202 -11.24 -8.71 16.21
CA GLN A 202 -10.67 -8.65 14.87
C GLN A 202 -11.13 -7.40 14.09
N ASP A 203 -12.32 -6.86 14.41
CA ASP A 203 -12.89 -5.72 13.71
C ASP A 203 -12.40 -4.36 14.24
N LYS A 204 -11.76 -4.32 15.43
CA LYS A 204 -11.25 -3.09 16.04
C LYS A 204 -9.74 -3.02 15.94
N CYS A 205 -9.26 -1.98 15.30
CA CYS A 205 -7.83 -1.78 15.08
C CYS A 205 -7.11 -1.20 16.31
N PHE A 206 -7.74 -0.29 17.07
CA PHE A 206 -7.12 0.44 18.18
C PHE A 206 -7.94 0.26 19.46
N ILE A 207 -7.35 -0.42 20.44
CA ILE A 207 -8.05 -0.85 21.66
C ILE A 207 -7.28 -0.43 22.90
N ILE A 208 -8.00 0.01 23.92
CA ILE A 208 -7.50 0.20 25.28
C ILE A 208 -8.23 -0.75 26.23
N LEU A 209 -7.48 -1.53 27.00
CA LEU A 209 -7.98 -2.42 28.05
C LEU A 209 -7.41 -2.02 29.41
N SER A 210 -8.17 -2.30 30.48
CA SER A 210 -7.55 -2.34 31.80
C SER A 210 -6.77 -3.63 31.99
N VAL A 211 -5.69 -3.58 32.79
CA VAL A 211 -4.89 -4.76 33.13
C VAL A 211 -5.81 -5.84 33.76
N ASP A 212 -6.75 -5.44 34.61
CA ASP A 212 -7.71 -6.36 35.23
C ASP A 212 -8.61 -7.05 34.17
N THR A 213 -9.08 -6.29 33.17
CA THR A 213 -9.85 -6.86 32.06
C THR A 213 -9.00 -7.80 31.21
N ALA A 214 -7.76 -7.43 30.92
CA ALA A 214 -6.84 -8.25 30.13
C ALA A 214 -6.47 -9.58 30.84
N ALA A 215 -6.54 -9.62 32.16
CA ALA A 215 -6.25 -10.80 32.98
C ALA A 215 -7.42 -11.80 33.04
N THR A 216 -8.63 -11.41 32.60
CA THR A 216 -9.80 -12.32 32.63
C THR A 216 -9.64 -13.42 31.58
N GLU A 217 -10.14 -14.63 31.89
CA GLU A 217 -10.06 -15.79 30.97
C GLU A 217 -10.77 -15.54 29.65
N ALA A 218 -11.85 -14.76 29.64
CA ALA A 218 -12.61 -14.41 28.42
C ALA A 218 -11.81 -13.61 27.37
N VAL A 219 -10.64 -13.09 27.71
CA VAL A 219 -9.75 -12.33 26.78
C VAL A 219 -8.57 -13.18 26.34
N LYS A 220 -8.33 -14.33 27.00
CA LYS A 220 -7.21 -15.23 26.72
C LYS A 220 -7.52 -16.29 25.66
N GLU A 221 -8.81 -16.58 25.42
CA GLU A 221 -9.32 -17.45 24.37
C GLU A 221 -9.60 -16.63 23.07
#